data_a6a14e2f97ce78191a796d561c965f2e
#
_entry.id   a6a14e2f97ce78191a796d561c965f2e
#
_cell.length_a   1.000
_cell.length_b   1.000
_cell.length_c   1.000
_cell.angle_alpha   90.00
_cell.angle_beta   90.00
_cell.angle_gamma   90.00
#
_symmetry.space_group_name_H-M   'P 1'
#
loop_
_entity.id
_entity.type
_entity.pdbx_description
1 polymer ?
#
loop_
_entity_poly.entity_id
_entity_poly.type
_entity_poly.pdbx_seq_one_letter_code
_entity_poly.pdbx_strand_id
1 'polypeptide(L)'
;KKEFEGGVEAAIATLAAVDSEVAHLKVKDCTYRFYRDIRFSPDKSPYKRHFGSFICAKGRKALRGGYYIHLQPHNCLIAIGSYYLPTNILTSCRNEIMANIDQWRKIVEDGKFIKTFGYAGDGHWEDDNVTDKGFGLTALKTTPKGFPKDYEFPQYLRMKDYCCWVKVEDDFFAKKDWQEKLIEIVKLGKPMMDMMNSVIDDYE
;
A
#
# COMPACT_ATOMS: atom_id res chain seq x y z
N LYS A 1 -16.81 -4.26 -15.84
CA LYS A 1 -16.18 -5.42 -15.16
C LYS A 1 -15.09 -6.03 -16.02
N LYS A 2 -15.40 -6.46 -17.27
CA LYS A 2 -14.41 -7.09 -18.17
C LYS A 2 -13.19 -6.18 -18.44
N GLU A 3 -13.40 -4.89 -18.67
CA GLU A 3 -12.31 -3.91 -18.86
C GLU A 3 -11.43 -3.79 -17.61
N PHE A 4 -12.04 -3.72 -16.43
CA PHE A 4 -11.29 -3.70 -15.17
C PHE A 4 -10.47 -4.98 -14.98
N GLU A 5 -11.07 -6.15 -15.22
CA GLU A 5 -10.38 -7.45 -15.12
C GLU A 5 -9.21 -7.54 -16.10
N GLY A 6 -9.37 -7.05 -17.35
CA GLY A 6 -8.27 -6.95 -18.32
C GLY A 6 -7.17 -5.99 -17.89
N GLY A 7 -7.54 -4.87 -17.27
CA GLY A 7 -6.58 -3.93 -16.68
C GLY A 7 -5.78 -4.54 -15.53
N VAL A 8 -6.43 -5.31 -14.67
CA VAL A 8 -5.75 -6.03 -13.57
C VAL A 8 -4.80 -7.10 -14.11
N GLU A 9 -5.19 -7.84 -15.15
CA GLU A 9 -4.32 -8.82 -15.80
C GLU A 9 -3.06 -8.16 -16.38
N ALA A 10 -3.22 -7.04 -17.07
CA ALA A 10 -2.12 -6.26 -17.60
C ALA A 10 -1.22 -5.68 -16.48
N ALA A 11 -1.82 -5.26 -15.35
CA ALA A 11 -1.06 -4.78 -14.19
C ALA A 11 -0.25 -5.90 -13.54
N ILE A 12 -0.80 -7.11 -13.39
CA ILE A 12 -0.06 -8.27 -12.88
C ILE A 12 1.14 -8.57 -13.79
N ALA A 13 0.94 -8.61 -15.11
CA ALA A 13 2.02 -8.85 -16.06
C ALA A 13 3.11 -7.77 -16.00
N THR A 14 2.70 -6.49 -15.85
CA THR A 14 3.64 -5.37 -15.71
C THR A 14 4.44 -5.47 -14.41
N LEU A 15 3.78 -5.76 -13.29
CA LEU A 15 4.41 -5.89 -11.98
C LEU A 15 5.35 -7.09 -11.91
N ALA A 16 5.05 -8.19 -12.60
CA ALA A 16 5.89 -9.37 -12.67
C ALA A 16 7.28 -9.10 -13.26
N ALA A 17 7.44 -8.03 -14.04
CA ALA A 17 8.74 -7.60 -14.56
C ALA A 17 9.68 -7.03 -13.47
N VAL A 18 9.14 -6.56 -12.34
CA VAL A 18 9.89 -5.97 -11.23
C VAL A 18 9.72 -6.74 -9.92
N ASP A 19 8.74 -7.64 -9.87
CA ASP A 19 8.44 -8.51 -8.74
C ASP A 19 7.95 -9.87 -9.26
N SER A 20 8.87 -10.81 -9.42
CA SER A 20 8.56 -12.15 -9.96
C SER A 20 7.60 -12.96 -9.07
N GLU A 21 7.47 -12.62 -7.77
CA GLU A 21 6.60 -13.32 -6.84
C GLU A 21 5.11 -13.18 -7.17
N VAL A 22 4.72 -12.13 -7.91
CA VAL A 22 3.33 -11.93 -8.32
C VAL A 22 2.97 -12.55 -9.68
N ALA A 23 3.95 -13.10 -10.41
CA ALA A 23 3.75 -13.61 -11.78
C ALA A 23 2.74 -14.77 -11.89
N HIS A 24 2.56 -15.54 -10.82
CA HIS A 24 1.64 -16.69 -10.78
C HIS A 24 0.17 -16.32 -10.52
N LEU A 25 -0.08 -15.06 -10.14
CA LEU A 25 -1.41 -14.61 -9.72
C LEU A 25 -2.39 -14.54 -10.90
N LYS A 26 -3.64 -14.81 -10.59
CA LYS A 26 -4.77 -14.64 -11.51
C LYS A 26 -5.62 -13.46 -11.04
N VAL A 27 -6.32 -12.82 -11.95
CA VAL A 27 -7.24 -11.69 -11.67
C VAL A 27 -8.17 -11.95 -10.47
N LYS A 28 -8.73 -13.17 -10.38
CA LYS A 28 -9.62 -13.57 -9.28
C LYS A 28 -8.94 -13.56 -7.89
N ASP A 29 -7.63 -13.73 -7.84
CA ASP A 29 -6.86 -13.75 -6.60
C ASP A 29 -6.60 -12.34 -6.08
N CYS A 30 -6.68 -11.34 -6.98
CA CYS A 30 -6.36 -9.94 -6.72
C CYS A 30 -7.59 -9.03 -6.56
N THR A 31 -8.73 -9.37 -7.18
CA THR A 31 -9.89 -8.47 -7.27
C THR A 31 -10.86 -8.65 -6.11
N TYR A 32 -11.44 -7.54 -5.66
CA TYR A 32 -12.51 -7.54 -4.66
C TYR A 32 -13.88 -7.59 -5.32
N ARG A 33 -14.89 -8.06 -4.55
CA ARG A 33 -16.30 -8.04 -4.99
C ARG A 33 -16.78 -6.60 -5.19
N PHE A 34 -17.65 -6.38 -6.15
CA PHE A 34 -18.25 -5.07 -6.46
C PHE A 34 -19.39 -4.70 -5.51
N TYR A 35 -20.00 -5.69 -4.85
CA TYR A 35 -21.09 -5.46 -3.90
C TYR A 35 -20.59 -4.96 -2.57
N ARG A 36 -21.33 -4.00 -1.99
CA ARG A 36 -21.12 -3.54 -0.62
C ARG A 36 -21.70 -4.55 0.38
N ASP A 37 -21.17 -4.54 1.58
CA ASP A 37 -21.83 -5.12 2.73
C ASP A 37 -22.73 -4.04 3.37
N ILE A 38 -24.01 -4.09 3.07
CA ILE A 38 -24.98 -3.08 3.48
C ILE A 38 -25.66 -3.39 4.81
N ARG A 39 -25.30 -4.50 5.48
CA ARG A 39 -26.00 -4.95 6.70
C ARG A 39 -25.95 -3.90 7.80
N PHE A 40 -24.78 -3.30 8.02
CA PHE A 40 -24.52 -2.34 9.08
C PHE A 40 -24.21 -0.92 8.56
N SER A 41 -24.29 -0.68 7.26
CA SER A 41 -24.03 0.63 6.65
C SER A 41 -25.28 1.48 6.60
N PRO A 42 -25.21 2.79 6.95
CA PRO A 42 -26.28 3.75 6.69
C PRO A 42 -26.59 3.89 5.20
N ASP A 43 -25.56 3.87 4.35
CA ASP A 43 -25.71 3.87 2.90
C ASP A 43 -26.10 2.47 2.42
N LYS A 44 -27.30 2.34 1.86
CA LYS A 44 -27.89 1.09 1.35
C LYS A 44 -27.65 0.88 -0.14
N SER A 45 -26.80 1.68 -0.79
CA SER A 45 -26.45 1.45 -2.19
C SER A 45 -25.78 0.08 -2.34
N PRO A 46 -26.20 -0.73 -3.33
CA PRO A 46 -25.76 -2.14 -3.41
C PRO A 46 -24.34 -2.30 -3.94
N TYR A 47 -23.81 -1.27 -4.60
CA TYR A 47 -22.50 -1.32 -5.24
C TYR A 47 -21.50 -0.38 -4.59
N LYS A 48 -20.22 -0.77 -4.64
CA LYS A 48 -19.11 0.12 -4.31
C LYS A 48 -18.99 1.23 -5.36
N ARG A 49 -18.51 2.39 -4.96
CA ARG A 49 -18.23 3.51 -5.87
C ARG A 49 -16.88 3.39 -6.58
N HIS A 50 -16.10 2.38 -6.21
CA HIS A 50 -14.74 2.14 -6.71
C HIS A 50 -14.54 0.67 -7.11
N PHE A 51 -13.57 0.45 -7.96
CA PHE A 51 -12.98 -0.84 -8.22
C PHE A 51 -11.63 -0.91 -7.53
N GLY A 52 -11.37 -2.00 -6.80
CA GLY A 52 -10.11 -2.22 -6.10
C GLY A 52 -9.50 -3.57 -6.46
N SER A 53 -8.19 -3.60 -6.62
CA SER A 53 -7.42 -4.83 -6.72
C SER A 53 -6.20 -4.75 -5.80
N PHE A 54 -5.88 -5.87 -5.15
CA PHE A 54 -4.67 -6.01 -4.34
C PHE A 54 -3.84 -7.18 -4.87
N ILE A 55 -2.71 -6.85 -5.44
CA ILE A 55 -1.78 -7.78 -6.10
C ILE A 55 -0.68 -8.08 -5.08
N CYS A 56 -0.80 -9.23 -4.40
CA CYS A 56 0.12 -9.69 -3.37
C CYS A 56 0.43 -11.17 -3.61
N ALA A 57 1.69 -11.57 -3.49
CA ALA A 57 2.16 -12.92 -3.78
C ALA A 57 1.38 -14.04 -3.06
N LYS A 58 0.93 -13.78 -1.82
CA LYS A 58 0.10 -14.71 -1.04
C LYS A 58 -1.42 -14.47 -1.21
N GLY A 59 -1.80 -13.62 -2.17
CA GLY A 59 -3.20 -13.29 -2.46
C GLY A 59 -3.77 -12.16 -1.59
N ARG A 60 -4.96 -11.66 -1.98
CA ARG A 60 -5.56 -10.43 -1.41
C ARG A 60 -5.99 -10.50 0.05
N LYS A 61 -5.88 -11.63 0.72
CA LYS A 61 -6.23 -11.79 2.13
C LYS A 61 -5.00 -11.87 3.04
N ALA A 62 -3.82 -11.92 2.45
CA ALA A 62 -2.57 -11.98 3.19
C ALA A 62 -2.34 -10.68 3.98
N LEU A 63 -1.58 -10.78 5.06
CA LEU A 63 -1.08 -9.62 5.81
C LEU A 63 0.13 -9.00 5.12
N ARG A 64 0.80 -9.79 4.31
CA ARG A 64 1.96 -9.38 3.50
C ARG A 64 1.60 -8.20 2.61
N GLY A 65 2.52 -7.25 2.49
CA GLY A 65 2.43 -6.11 1.59
C GLY A 65 2.34 -6.51 0.12
N GLY A 66 1.70 -5.67 -0.64
CA GLY A 66 1.50 -5.81 -2.08
C GLY A 66 1.19 -4.48 -2.74
N TYR A 67 0.62 -4.57 -3.92
CA TYR A 67 0.28 -3.42 -4.77
C TYR A 67 -1.23 -3.27 -4.85
N TYR A 68 -1.75 -2.14 -4.40
CA TYR A 68 -3.17 -1.85 -4.46
C TYR A 68 -3.46 -0.80 -5.53
N ILE A 69 -4.40 -1.13 -6.42
CA ILE A 69 -4.91 -0.22 -7.45
C ILE A 69 -6.35 0.11 -7.09
N HIS A 70 -6.63 1.40 -6.94
CA HIS A 70 -7.95 1.95 -6.66
C HIS A 70 -8.40 2.78 -7.84
N LEU A 71 -9.54 2.44 -8.42
CA LEU A 71 -10.15 3.16 -9.52
C LEU A 71 -11.49 3.73 -9.07
N GLN A 72 -11.53 5.03 -8.91
CA GLN A 72 -12.73 5.81 -8.59
C GLN A 72 -12.61 7.16 -9.27
N PRO A 73 -13.64 7.66 -9.95
CA PRO A 73 -13.58 8.99 -10.56
C PRO A 73 -13.07 10.05 -9.58
N HIS A 74 -12.11 10.83 -10.00
CA HIS A 74 -11.41 11.88 -9.22
C HIS A 74 -10.63 11.37 -7.99
N ASN A 75 -10.49 10.05 -7.82
CA ASN A 75 -9.81 9.45 -6.68
C ASN A 75 -9.06 8.16 -7.04
N CYS A 76 -8.51 8.08 -8.24
CA CYS A 76 -7.66 6.97 -8.65
C CYS A 76 -6.32 7.04 -7.93
N LEU A 77 -5.82 5.91 -7.43
CA LEU A 77 -4.52 5.86 -6.77
C LEU A 77 -3.85 4.50 -6.88
N ILE A 78 -2.55 4.51 -6.66
CA ILE A 78 -1.69 3.34 -6.54
C ILE A 78 -1.09 3.37 -5.14
N ALA A 79 -1.26 2.27 -4.38
CA ALA A 79 -0.66 2.11 -3.07
C ALA A 79 0.23 0.87 -3.02
N ILE A 80 1.25 0.90 -2.16
CA ILE A 80 2.27 -0.14 -2.02
C ILE A 80 2.52 -0.38 -0.54
N GLY A 81 2.58 -1.64 -0.12
CA GLY A 81 2.92 -2.02 1.24
C GLY A 81 1.82 -2.78 1.97
N SER A 82 1.92 -2.79 3.31
CA SER A 82 1.05 -3.54 4.20
C SER A 82 0.11 -2.61 4.93
N TYR A 83 -1.16 -2.97 4.93
CA TYR A 83 -2.23 -2.25 5.58
C TYR A 83 -2.86 -3.11 6.69
N TYR A 84 -3.11 -2.49 7.86
CA TYR A 84 -3.85 -3.12 8.95
C TYR A 84 -3.12 -4.32 9.61
N LEU A 85 -1.85 -4.11 9.98
CA LEU A 85 -1.07 -5.15 10.64
C LEU A 85 -1.51 -5.39 12.08
N PRO A 86 -1.62 -6.66 12.53
CA PRO A 86 -1.78 -7.02 13.93
C PRO A 86 -0.66 -6.44 14.80
N THR A 87 -0.96 -6.16 16.07
CA THR A 87 -0.04 -5.45 16.98
C THR A 87 1.29 -6.19 17.17
N ASN A 88 1.29 -7.52 17.23
CA ASN A 88 2.51 -8.32 17.34
C ASN A 88 3.41 -8.15 16.12
N ILE A 89 2.86 -8.25 14.91
CA ILE A 89 3.60 -8.05 13.66
C ILE A 89 4.09 -6.62 13.56
N LEU A 90 3.23 -5.64 13.87
CA LEU A 90 3.61 -4.23 13.89
C LEU A 90 4.75 -3.94 14.87
N THR A 91 4.79 -4.64 16.01
CA THR A 91 5.88 -4.54 16.97
C THR A 91 7.19 -5.07 16.37
N SER A 92 7.14 -6.20 15.68
CA SER A 92 8.32 -6.78 15.01
C SER A 92 8.82 -5.90 13.86
N CYS A 93 7.91 -5.32 13.07
CA CYS A 93 8.29 -4.33 12.05
C CYS A 93 8.99 -3.11 12.65
N ARG A 94 8.54 -2.61 13.81
CA ARG A 94 9.20 -1.51 14.52
C ARG A 94 10.60 -1.90 15.02
N ASN A 95 10.76 -3.11 15.54
CA ASN A 95 12.06 -3.63 15.94
C ASN A 95 13.02 -3.74 14.76
N GLU A 96 12.53 -4.21 13.62
CA GLU A 96 13.29 -4.28 12.37
C GLU A 96 13.76 -2.89 11.92
N ILE A 97 12.86 -1.90 11.94
CA ILE A 97 13.21 -0.51 11.61
C ILE A 97 14.28 0.04 12.56
N MET A 98 14.16 -0.23 13.87
CA MET A 98 15.18 0.22 14.84
C MET A 98 16.51 -0.46 14.60
N ALA A 99 16.53 -1.76 14.33
CA ALA A 99 17.75 -2.53 14.11
C ALA A 99 18.47 -2.11 12.81
N ASN A 100 17.71 -1.71 11.80
CA ASN A 100 18.20 -1.37 10.47
C ASN A 100 17.84 0.06 10.06
N ILE A 101 17.93 1.00 11.01
CA ILE A 101 17.45 2.38 10.84
C ILE A 101 18.10 3.12 9.67
N ASP A 102 19.39 2.92 9.44
CA ASP A 102 20.09 3.58 8.34
C ASP A 102 19.59 3.09 6.97
N GLN A 103 19.32 1.78 6.84
CA GLN A 103 18.73 1.22 5.64
C GLN A 103 17.30 1.73 5.42
N TRP A 104 16.48 1.74 6.48
CA TRP A 104 15.13 2.27 6.44
C TRP A 104 15.12 3.73 5.99
N ARG A 105 15.90 4.58 6.62
CA ARG A 105 16.02 6.01 6.29
C ARG A 105 16.49 6.22 4.85
N LYS A 106 17.49 5.45 4.40
CA LYS A 106 17.96 5.53 3.02
C LYS A 106 16.83 5.29 2.00
N ILE A 107 15.86 4.45 2.33
CA ILE A 107 14.70 4.17 1.49
C ILE A 107 13.66 5.31 1.59
N VAL A 108 13.18 5.58 2.81
CA VAL A 108 12.00 6.45 2.99
C VAL A 108 12.32 7.94 3.06
N GLU A 109 13.58 8.30 3.26
CA GLU A 109 14.08 9.69 3.18
C GLU A 109 14.71 10.01 1.82
N ASP A 110 14.70 9.08 0.86
CA ASP A 110 15.09 9.39 -0.53
C ASP A 110 14.21 10.49 -1.10
N GLY A 111 14.83 11.46 -1.77
CA GLY A 111 14.13 12.63 -2.30
C GLY A 111 13.01 12.29 -3.27
N LYS A 112 13.14 11.21 -4.08
CA LYS A 112 12.09 10.75 -4.99
C LYS A 112 10.96 10.07 -4.23
N PHE A 113 11.29 9.28 -3.18
CA PHE A 113 10.28 8.68 -2.31
C PHE A 113 9.42 9.75 -1.64
N ILE A 114 10.05 10.74 -0.99
CA ILE A 114 9.35 11.85 -0.31
C ILE A 114 8.51 12.66 -1.31
N LYS A 115 9.07 12.97 -2.48
CA LYS A 115 8.34 13.70 -3.52
C LYS A 115 7.07 12.95 -3.94
N THR A 116 7.14 11.62 -4.04
CA THR A 116 6.05 10.78 -4.53
C THR A 116 5.03 10.44 -3.44
N PHE A 117 5.48 10.09 -2.23
CA PHE A 117 4.64 9.54 -1.18
C PHE A 117 4.49 10.42 0.06
N GLY A 118 5.34 11.45 0.25
CA GLY A 118 5.34 12.29 1.45
C GLY A 118 6.16 11.73 2.59
N TYR A 119 5.90 12.23 3.80
CA TYR A 119 6.62 11.86 5.02
C TYR A 119 5.82 10.86 5.86
N ALA A 120 6.49 10.17 6.78
CA ALA A 120 5.88 9.19 7.67
C ALA A 120 4.73 9.81 8.50
N GLY A 121 3.54 9.25 8.37
CA GLY A 121 2.34 9.70 9.08
C GLY A 121 1.58 10.86 8.43
N ASP A 122 1.96 11.31 7.25
CA ASP A 122 1.30 12.41 6.52
C ASP A 122 -0.01 11.99 5.83
N GLY A 123 -0.22 10.69 5.69
CA GLY A 123 -1.34 10.18 4.93
C GLY A 123 -2.67 10.30 5.66
N HIS A 124 -3.71 10.61 4.89
CA HIS A 124 -5.09 10.53 5.32
C HIS A 124 -5.90 9.77 4.27
N TRP A 125 -6.64 8.77 4.74
CA TRP A 125 -7.53 8.00 3.89
C TRP A 125 -8.76 7.59 4.72
N GLU A 126 -9.84 8.30 4.53
CA GLU A 126 -11.12 8.02 5.15
C GLU A 126 -12.22 8.15 4.09
N ASP A 127 -12.80 7.02 3.70
CA ASP A 127 -13.79 6.92 2.61
C ASP A 127 -13.29 7.59 1.30
N ASP A 128 -14.01 8.63 0.83
CA ASP A 128 -13.67 9.38 -0.37
C ASP A 128 -12.65 10.52 -0.11
N ASN A 129 -12.33 10.79 1.16
CA ASN A 129 -11.35 11.81 1.55
C ASN A 129 -9.97 11.18 1.68
N VAL A 130 -9.21 11.25 0.60
CA VAL A 130 -7.85 10.70 0.51
C VAL A 130 -6.89 11.80 0.09
N THR A 131 -5.75 11.92 0.79
CA THR A 131 -4.68 12.84 0.37
C THR A 131 -4.08 12.41 -0.96
N ASP A 132 -3.58 13.37 -1.74
CA ASP A 132 -3.01 13.09 -3.07
C ASP A 132 -1.82 12.15 -3.02
N LYS A 133 -1.13 12.12 -1.90
CA LYS A 133 -0.07 11.18 -1.56
C LYS A 133 -0.06 10.92 -0.06
N GLY A 134 0.55 9.83 0.37
CA GLY A 134 0.72 9.52 1.78
C GLY A 134 1.72 8.41 2.04
N PHE A 135 2.33 8.46 3.20
CA PHE A 135 3.15 7.38 3.75
C PHE A 135 2.70 7.09 5.18
N GLY A 136 1.97 6.00 5.36
CA GLY A 136 1.25 5.64 6.57
C GLY A 136 -0.08 6.39 6.72
N LEU A 137 -1.13 5.67 7.05
CA LEU A 137 -2.50 6.21 7.15
C LEU A 137 -2.74 7.00 8.40
N THR A 138 -2.22 6.51 9.53
CA THR A 138 -2.38 7.16 10.83
C THR A 138 -1.17 6.91 11.71
N ALA A 139 -0.79 7.91 12.49
CA ALA A 139 0.27 7.79 13.46
C ALA A 139 -0.25 7.86 14.90
N LEU A 140 0.45 7.19 15.82
CA LEU A 140 0.26 7.36 17.25
C LEU A 140 0.76 8.74 17.67
N LYS A 141 0.10 9.37 18.65
CA LYS A 141 0.52 10.65 19.22
C LYS A 141 1.85 10.54 19.98
N THR A 142 2.12 9.37 20.56
CA THR A 142 3.32 9.09 21.35
C THR A 142 3.97 7.78 20.91
N THR A 143 5.25 7.62 21.25
CA THR A 143 5.96 6.36 21.03
C THR A 143 5.24 5.21 21.73
N PRO A 144 5.00 4.07 21.06
CA PRO A 144 4.28 2.97 21.64
C PRO A 144 5.00 2.36 22.84
N LYS A 145 4.22 1.73 23.75
CA LYS A 145 4.76 1.05 24.94
C LYS A 145 5.74 -0.04 24.51
N GLY A 146 6.88 -0.13 25.22
CA GLY A 146 7.94 -1.11 24.92
C GLY A 146 9.05 -0.57 24.04
N PHE A 147 8.93 0.67 23.55
CA PHE A 147 9.96 1.35 22.77
C PHE A 147 10.54 2.56 23.53
N PRO A 148 11.83 2.92 23.31
CA PRO A 148 12.46 4.06 23.94
C PRO A 148 11.71 5.36 23.62
N LYS A 149 11.40 6.16 24.64
CA LYS A 149 10.66 7.42 24.46
C LYS A 149 11.53 8.51 23.82
N ASP A 150 12.81 8.41 24.01
CA ASP A 150 13.88 9.30 23.53
C ASP A 150 14.53 8.81 22.23
N TYR A 151 13.90 7.85 21.55
CA TYR A 151 14.39 7.36 20.26
C TYR A 151 14.46 8.50 19.25
N GLU A 152 15.58 8.61 18.54
CA GLU A 152 15.87 9.72 17.63
C GLU A 152 14.86 9.85 16.48
N PHE A 153 14.28 8.73 16.02
CA PHE A 153 13.35 8.70 14.87
C PHE A 153 11.96 8.19 15.26
N PRO A 154 11.25 8.83 16.21
CA PRO A 154 10.01 8.32 16.77
C PRO A 154 8.87 8.26 15.76
N GLN A 155 8.92 9.05 14.67
CA GLN A 155 7.92 9.07 13.61
C GLN A 155 7.71 7.69 12.99
N TYR A 156 8.75 6.91 12.78
CA TYR A 156 8.65 5.56 12.19
C TYR A 156 8.04 4.53 13.16
N LEU A 157 8.28 4.69 14.46
CA LEU A 157 7.69 3.82 15.49
C LEU A 157 6.23 4.15 15.77
N ARG A 158 5.79 5.37 15.48
CA ARG A 158 4.40 5.83 15.68
C ARG A 158 3.47 5.39 14.55
N MET A 159 3.99 4.96 13.41
CA MET A 159 3.18 4.44 12.32
C MET A 159 2.38 3.21 12.75
N LYS A 160 1.14 3.06 12.24
CA LYS A 160 0.25 1.92 12.49
C LYS A 160 0.16 0.97 11.31
N ASP A 161 0.71 1.37 10.20
CA ASP A 161 0.80 0.62 8.96
C ASP A 161 2.03 1.09 8.18
N TYR A 162 2.46 0.28 7.24
CA TYR A 162 3.60 0.57 6.37
C TYR A 162 3.16 0.47 4.92
N CYS A 163 2.29 1.39 4.54
CA CYS A 163 1.87 1.57 3.16
C CYS A 163 2.14 3.00 2.69
N CYS A 164 2.43 3.15 1.43
CA CYS A 164 2.54 4.44 0.78
C CYS A 164 1.65 4.48 -0.46
N TRP A 165 1.18 5.68 -0.85
CA TRP A 165 0.32 5.83 -2.03
C TRP A 165 0.52 7.17 -2.71
N VAL A 166 0.11 7.20 -3.96
CA VAL A 166 0.03 8.41 -4.78
C VAL A 166 -1.24 8.35 -5.63
N LYS A 167 -1.97 9.47 -5.71
CA LYS A 167 -3.06 9.63 -6.66
C LYS A 167 -2.51 9.72 -8.08
N VAL A 168 -3.30 9.18 -8.99
CA VAL A 168 -3.04 9.25 -10.43
C VAL A 168 -4.28 9.81 -11.13
N GLU A 169 -4.09 10.37 -12.32
CA GLU A 169 -5.19 10.89 -13.13
C GLU A 169 -6.19 9.78 -13.48
N ASP A 170 -7.46 10.14 -13.67
CA ASP A 170 -8.54 9.20 -13.99
C ASP A 170 -8.25 8.39 -15.27
N ASP A 171 -7.52 8.97 -16.20
CA ASP A 171 -7.11 8.36 -17.46
C ASP A 171 -5.74 7.67 -17.41
N PHE A 172 -5.13 7.54 -16.21
CA PHE A 172 -3.78 6.99 -16.04
C PHE A 172 -3.59 5.66 -16.79
N PHE A 173 -4.50 4.72 -16.59
CA PHE A 173 -4.43 3.38 -17.21
C PHE A 173 -4.85 3.35 -18.70
N ALA A 174 -5.33 4.47 -19.23
CA ALA A 174 -5.63 4.63 -20.66
C ALA A 174 -4.44 5.23 -21.44
N LYS A 175 -3.45 5.78 -20.75
CA LYS A 175 -2.24 6.36 -21.38
C LYS A 175 -1.32 5.27 -21.92
N LYS A 176 -0.63 5.52 -23.01
CA LYS A 176 0.27 4.52 -23.65
C LYS A 176 1.44 4.11 -22.76
N ASP A 177 1.88 5.00 -21.87
CA ASP A 177 3.05 4.85 -21.01
C ASP A 177 2.71 4.47 -19.56
N TRP A 178 1.47 4.05 -19.29
CA TRP A 178 1.01 3.76 -17.93
C TRP A 178 1.81 2.64 -17.26
N GLN A 179 2.26 1.65 -18.03
CA GLN A 179 3.04 0.52 -17.51
C GLN A 179 4.41 0.99 -17.02
N GLU A 180 5.08 1.84 -17.79
CA GLU A 180 6.37 2.42 -17.40
C GLU A 180 6.23 3.27 -16.14
N LYS A 181 5.20 4.13 -16.09
CA LYS A 181 4.89 4.95 -14.91
C LYS A 181 4.53 4.13 -13.68
N LEU A 182 3.77 3.04 -13.85
CA LEU A 182 3.49 2.11 -12.75
C LEU A 182 4.77 1.50 -12.20
N ILE A 183 5.68 1.05 -13.08
CA ILE A 183 6.99 0.51 -12.69
C ILE A 183 7.83 1.56 -11.95
N GLU A 184 7.84 2.81 -12.39
CA GLU A 184 8.55 3.90 -11.72
C GLU A 184 8.04 4.11 -10.29
N ILE A 185 6.72 4.19 -10.10
CA ILE A 185 6.08 4.32 -8.78
C ILE A 185 6.43 3.11 -7.90
N VAL A 186 6.31 1.91 -8.43
CA VAL A 186 6.56 0.66 -7.72
C VAL A 186 8.01 0.54 -7.27
N LYS A 187 8.97 0.87 -8.12
CA LYS A 187 10.40 0.84 -7.77
C LYS A 187 10.75 1.75 -6.59
N LEU A 188 10.00 2.81 -6.34
CA LEU A 188 10.21 3.69 -5.19
C LEU A 188 9.64 3.09 -3.89
N GLY A 189 8.45 2.49 -3.94
CA GLY A 189 7.79 1.95 -2.75
C GLY A 189 8.19 0.50 -2.41
N LYS A 190 8.60 -0.30 -3.39
CA LYS A 190 8.92 -1.72 -3.21
C LYS A 190 10.02 -1.98 -2.17
N PRO A 191 11.15 -1.25 -2.11
CA PRO A 191 12.17 -1.51 -1.09
C PRO A 191 11.66 -1.38 0.34
N MET A 192 10.77 -0.43 0.62
CA MET A 192 10.10 -0.26 1.90
C MET A 192 9.18 -1.46 2.19
N MET A 193 8.39 -1.87 1.21
CA MET A 193 7.50 -3.02 1.30
C MET A 193 8.28 -4.33 1.52
N ASP A 194 9.38 -4.55 0.78
CA ASP A 194 10.20 -5.76 0.90
C ASP A 194 10.81 -5.89 2.29
N MET A 195 11.31 -4.78 2.87
CA MET A 195 11.84 -4.78 4.23
C MET A 195 10.76 -5.15 5.25
N MET A 196 9.52 -4.70 5.09
CA MET A 196 8.43 -5.09 5.97
C MET A 196 7.98 -6.52 5.71
N ASN A 197 7.94 -6.96 4.45
CA ASN A 197 7.57 -8.31 4.08
C ASN A 197 8.53 -9.36 4.66
N SER A 198 9.83 -9.07 4.76
CA SER A 198 10.79 -9.98 5.40
C SER A 198 10.44 -10.30 6.85
N VAL A 199 9.79 -9.36 7.55
CA VAL A 199 9.30 -9.58 8.92
C VAL A 199 7.94 -10.27 8.93
N ILE A 200 7.02 -9.84 8.03
CA ILE A 200 5.65 -10.34 7.98
C ILE A 200 5.62 -11.82 7.60
N ASP A 201 6.51 -12.25 6.72
CA ASP A 201 6.62 -13.64 6.24
C ASP A 201 6.92 -14.64 7.37
N ASP A 202 7.50 -14.21 8.48
CA ASP A 202 7.70 -15.05 9.67
C ASP A 202 6.38 -15.38 10.41
N TYR A 203 5.27 -14.73 10.07
CA TYR A 203 3.95 -14.87 10.69
C TYR A 203 2.90 -15.50 9.76
N GLU A 204 3.22 -15.77 8.52
CA GLU A 204 2.30 -16.34 7.49
C GLU A 204 2.73 -17.77 7.01
#